data_aaf58e5c57f1e13f57603243e951083b
#
_entry.id   aaf58e5c57f1e13f57603243e951083b
#
_cell.length_a   1.000
_cell.length_b   1.000
_cell.length_c   1.000
_cell.angle_alpha   90.00
_cell.angle_beta   90.00
_cell.angle_gamma   90.00
#
_symmetry.space_group_name_H-M   'P 1'
#
loop_
_entity.id
_entity.type
_entity.pdbx_description
1 polymer ?
#
loop_
_entity_poly.entity_id
_entity_poly.type
_entity_poly.pdbx_seq_one_letter_code
_entity_poly.pdbx_strand_id
1 'polypeptide(L)'
;MKLIIAYIQPERLNAVKQALFAREIYKMSATNALGCGQQGGYIHMYRGATEEVTLHKKMRIAIAVNDDYIEKTIDAIIEGARTGDIGDGKIFVLPMDECVRIRTGERGPAAIG
;
A
#
# COMPACT_ATOMS: atom_id res chain seq x y z
N MET A 1 -7.23 -7.78 -13.51
CA MET A 1 -7.13 -6.44 -12.92
C MET A 1 -7.25 -6.54 -11.40
N LYS A 2 -6.31 -5.98 -10.70
CA LYS A 2 -6.33 -5.95 -9.23
C LYS A 2 -6.01 -4.55 -8.74
N LEU A 3 -6.57 -4.20 -7.60
CA LEU A 3 -6.18 -3.00 -6.86
C LEU A 3 -5.27 -3.44 -5.72
N ILE A 4 -4.05 -2.93 -5.73
CA ILE A 4 -3.08 -3.25 -4.70
C ILE A 4 -3.01 -2.06 -3.77
N ILE A 5 -3.30 -2.31 -2.50
CA ILE A 5 -3.25 -1.29 -1.45
C ILE A 5 -2.19 -1.72 -0.45
N ALA A 6 -1.29 -0.82 -0.11
CA ALA A 6 -0.26 -1.09 0.87
C ALA A 6 -0.21 0.03 1.90
N TYR A 7 -0.04 -0.34 3.15
CA TYR A 7 0.23 0.61 4.23
C TYR A 7 1.68 0.41 4.64
N ILE A 8 2.48 1.44 4.47
CA ILE A 8 3.93 1.37 4.71
C ILE A 8 4.35 2.48 5.66
N GLN A 9 5.56 2.40 6.15
CA GLN A 9 6.17 3.49 6.90
C GLN A 9 6.41 4.67 5.97
N PRO A 10 6.07 5.91 6.38
CA PRO A 10 6.20 7.08 5.49
C PRO A 10 7.61 7.28 4.95
N GLU A 11 8.63 7.01 5.76
CA GLU A 11 10.02 7.18 5.36
C GLU A 11 10.46 6.16 4.30
N ARG A 12 9.66 5.14 4.04
CA ARG A 12 9.97 4.14 3.02
C ARG A 12 9.35 4.46 1.65
N LEU A 13 8.58 5.53 1.55
CA LEU A 13 7.87 5.85 0.31
C LEU A 13 8.82 5.99 -0.88
N ASN A 14 9.93 6.70 -0.72
CA ASN A 14 10.85 6.90 -1.83
C ASN A 14 11.48 5.59 -2.30
N ALA A 15 11.85 4.71 -1.38
CA ALA A 15 12.41 3.41 -1.73
C ALA A 15 11.39 2.55 -2.48
N VAL A 16 10.12 2.59 -2.06
CA VAL A 16 9.04 1.88 -2.74
C VAL A 16 8.82 2.44 -4.15
N LYS A 17 8.80 3.77 -4.29
CA LYS A 17 8.65 4.40 -5.61
C LYS A 17 9.78 3.97 -6.55
N GLN A 18 11.01 3.97 -6.07
CA GLN A 18 12.15 3.57 -6.89
C GLN A 18 12.05 2.10 -7.32
N ALA A 19 11.65 1.22 -6.42
CA ALA A 19 11.48 -0.18 -6.74
C ALA A 19 10.37 -0.42 -7.76
N LEU A 20 9.28 0.34 -7.65
CA LEU A 20 8.18 0.28 -8.62
C LEU A 20 8.63 0.78 -9.99
N PHE A 21 9.31 1.91 -10.03
CA PHE A 21 9.79 2.51 -11.27
C PHE A 21 10.79 1.60 -11.99
N ALA A 22 11.64 0.92 -11.24
CA ALA A 22 12.58 -0.04 -11.81
C ALA A 22 11.88 -1.20 -12.51
N ARG A 23 10.62 -1.46 -12.17
CA ARG A 23 9.80 -2.50 -12.78
C ARG A 23 8.75 -1.93 -13.74
N GLU A 24 8.96 -0.67 -14.15
CA GLU A 24 8.08 0.02 -15.10
C GLU A 24 6.65 0.18 -14.58
N ILE A 25 6.50 0.32 -13.29
CA ILE A 25 5.22 0.62 -12.65
C ILE A 25 5.27 2.08 -12.20
N TYR A 26 4.64 2.96 -12.97
CA TYR A 26 4.78 4.40 -12.78
C TYR A 26 3.56 5.05 -12.16
N LYS A 27 2.41 4.40 -12.23
CA LYS A 27 1.15 4.99 -11.80
C LYS A 27 0.80 4.48 -10.42
N MET A 28 0.85 5.37 -9.47
CA MET A 28 0.45 5.07 -8.10
C MET A 28 -0.11 6.31 -7.47
N SER A 29 -0.96 6.14 -6.48
CA SER A 29 -1.37 7.23 -5.61
C SER A 29 -0.91 6.94 -4.19
N ALA A 30 -0.64 8.00 -3.44
CA ALA A 30 -0.22 7.88 -2.06
C ALA A 30 -0.97 8.90 -1.22
N THR A 31 -1.43 8.47 -0.06
CA THR A 31 -2.15 9.34 0.88
C THR A 31 -1.63 9.09 2.28
N ASN A 32 -1.71 10.13 3.10
CA ASN A 32 -1.40 9.98 4.52
C ASN A 32 -2.50 9.18 5.20
N ALA A 33 -2.09 8.34 6.13
CA ALA A 33 -3.02 7.55 6.92
C ALA A 33 -2.54 7.47 8.36
N LEU A 34 -3.44 7.17 9.26
CA LEU A 34 -3.11 6.86 10.64
C LEU A 34 -3.50 5.43 10.91
N GLY A 35 -2.62 4.68 11.54
CA GLY A 35 -2.88 3.29 11.83
C GLY A 35 -2.21 2.83 13.10
N CYS A 36 -2.69 1.73 13.63
CA CYS A 36 -2.06 1.08 14.76
C CYS A 36 -1.96 -0.42 14.47
N GLY A 37 -1.02 -1.04 15.14
CA GLY A 37 -0.80 -2.46 15.00
C GLY A 37 0.07 -2.92 16.16
N GLN A 38 0.94 -3.85 15.93
CA GLN A 38 1.80 -4.39 16.98
C GLN A 38 3.02 -3.55 17.27
N GLN A 39 2.94 -2.24 17.05
CA GLN A 39 4.07 -1.33 17.25
C GLN A 39 4.13 -0.71 18.62
N GLY A 40 3.33 -1.17 19.55
CA GLY A 40 3.33 -0.61 20.87
C GLY A 40 2.36 0.55 21.09
N GLY A 41 1.71 1.03 20.05
CA GLY A 41 0.77 2.12 20.18
C GLY A 41 -0.54 1.71 20.82
N TYR A 42 -0.85 0.44 20.85
CA TYR A 42 -2.12 -0.04 21.40
C TYR A 42 -1.95 -0.97 22.57
N ILE A 43 -0.88 -0.82 23.22
CA ILE A 43 -0.59 -1.62 24.38
C ILE A 43 -1.41 -1.19 25.57
N HIS A 44 -1.42 -2.00 26.58
CA HIS A 44 -1.85 -1.58 27.90
C HIS A 44 -3.33 -1.49 28.12
N MET A 45 -4.01 -2.47 27.57
CA MET A 45 -5.43 -2.61 27.87
C MET A 45 -5.68 -3.40 29.15
N TYR A 46 -4.69 -3.56 29.95
CA TYR A 46 -4.80 -4.31 31.18
C TYR A 46 -5.24 -3.44 32.34
N ARG A 47 -5.71 -4.08 33.39
CA ARG A 47 -6.18 -3.46 34.62
C ARG A 47 -7.41 -2.60 34.46
N GLY A 48 -8.12 -2.76 33.38
CA GLY A 48 -9.28 -1.93 33.14
C GLY A 48 -8.95 -0.47 32.94
N ALA A 49 -7.70 -0.14 32.74
CA ALA A 49 -7.30 1.23 32.46
C ALA A 49 -7.76 1.60 31.06
N THR A 50 -8.21 2.81 30.92
CA THR A 50 -8.54 3.37 29.63
C THR A 50 -7.27 3.82 28.96
N GLU A 51 -6.66 2.92 28.26
CA GLU A 51 -5.48 3.27 27.52
C GLU A 51 -5.86 3.78 26.15
N GLU A 52 -5.23 4.84 25.74
CA GLU A 52 -5.37 5.33 24.39
C GLU A 52 -4.57 4.45 23.46
N VAL A 53 -5.18 4.06 22.38
CA VAL A 53 -4.49 3.41 21.29
C VAL A 53 -3.79 4.51 20.49
N THR A 54 -2.47 4.50 20.49
CA THR A 54 -1.71 5.49 19.75
C THR A 54 -1.75 5.17 18.27
N LEU A 55 -2.13 6.14 17.47
CA LEU A 55 -2.12 6.02 16.03
C LEU A 55 -0.80 6.54 15.48
N HIS A 56 -0.20 5.75 14.61
CA HIS A 56 1.05 6.10 13.97
C HIS A 56 0.79 6.58 12.55
N LYS A 57 1.64 7.49 12.09
CA LYS A 57 1.58 7.94 10.71
C LYS A 57 1.99 6.81 9.80
N LYS A 58 1.20 6.58 8.76
CA LYS A 58 1.44 5.60 7.72
C LYS A 58 1.24 6.25 6.37
N MET A 59 1.79 5.64 5.34
CA MET A 59 1.52 6.03 3.98
C MET A 59 0.70 4.93 3.33
N ARG A 60 -0.46 5.30 2.76
CA ARG A 60 -1.29 4.37 2.01
C ARG A 60 -0.99 4.53 0.53
N ILE A 61 -0.60 3.45 -0.11
CA ILE A 61 -0.32 3.41 -1.53
C ILE A 61 -1.43 2.61 -2.21
N ALA A 62 -1.92 3.10 -3.34
CA ALA A 62 -2.89 2.38 -4.15
C ALA A 62 -2.42 2.32 -5.59
N ILE A 63 -2.44 1.11 -6.14
CA ILE A 63 -1.95 0.85 -7.49
C ILE A 63 -2.91 -0.12 -8.16
N ALA A 64 -3.49 0.28 -9.29
CA ALA A 64 -4.29 -0.61 -10.12
C ALA A 64 -3.36 -1.24 -11.15
N VAL A 65 -3.37 -2.56 -11.25
CA VAL A 65 -2.49 -3.28 -12.17
C VAL A 65 -3.23 -4.38 -12.90
N ASN A 66 -2.72 -4.70 -14.08
CA ASN A 66 -3.15 -5.89 -14.80
C ASN A 66 -2.49 -7.13 -14.19
N ASP A 67 -3.04 -8.29 -14.50
CA ASP A 67 -2.67 -9.53 -13.84
C ASP A 67 -1.18 -9.87 -13.95
N ASP A 68 -0.56 -9.54 -15.09
CA ASP A 68 0.85 -9.81 -15.32
C ASP A 68 1.79 -8.91 -14.49
N TYR A 69 1.26 -7.87 -13.86
CA TYR A 69 2.04 -6.97 -13.02
C TYR A 69 1.81 -7.18 -11.51
N ILE A 70 0.95 -8.11 -11.13
CA ILE A 70 0.60 -8.30 -9.71
C ILE A 70 1.83 -8.65 -8.88
N GLU A 71 2.53 -9.71 -9.26
CA GLU A 71 3.68 -10.16 -8.49
C GLU A 71 4.84 -9.16 -8.53
N LYS A 72 5.07 -8.52 -9.66
CA LYS A 72 6.08 -7.47 -9.77
C LYS A 72 5.79 -6.32 -8.82
N THR A 73 4.52 -5.94 -8.68
CA THR A 73 4.11 -4.86 -7.80
C THR A 73 4.31 -5.25 -6.35
N ILE A 74 3.90 -6.45 -5.98
CA ILE A 74 4.07 -6.95 -4.61
C ILE A 74 5.55 -7.00 -4.25
N ASP A 75 6.37 -7.56 -5.13
CA ASP A 75 7.82 -7.68 -4.90
C ASP A 75 8.47 -6.31 -4.75
N ALA A 76 8.07 -5.34 -5.56
CA ALA A 76 8.61 -3.99 -5.48
C ALA A 76 8.27 -3.33 -4.15
N ILE A 77 7.04 -3.47 -3.69
CA ILE A 77 6.61 -2.90 -2.41
C ILE A 77 7.38 -3.55 -1.27
N ILE A 78 7.52 -4.87 -1.28
CA ILE A 78 8.28 -5.59 -0.26
C ILE A 78 9.73 -5.11 -0.25
N GLU A 79 10.36 -5.05 -1.42
CA GLU A 79 11.74 -4.62 -1.53
C GLU A 79 11.96 -3.23 -0.95
N GLY A 80 11.07 -2.30 -1.25
CA GLY A 80 11.20 -0.91 -0.81
C GLY A 80 10.78 -0.68 0.62
N ALA A 81 9.79 -1.40 1.12
CA ALA A 81 9.16 -1.12 2.41
C ALA A 81 9.71 -1.95 3.57
N ARG A 82 10.29 -3.12 3.28
CA ARG A 82 10.73 -4.03 4.33
C ARG A 82 11.92 -3.49 5.09
N THR A 83 11.81 -3.46 6.41
CA THR A 83 12.96 -3.21 7.30
C THR A 83 13.27 -4.45 8.14
N GLY A 84 12.32 -5.37 8.28
CA GLY A 84 12.45 -6.53 9.13
C GLY A 84 11.83 -6.34 10.51
N ASP A 85 11.40 -5.15 10.80
CA ASP A 85 10.82 -4.82 12.11
C ASP A 85 9.30 -4.83 12.07
N ILE A 86 8.71 -4.93 13.25
CA ILE A 86 7.26 -4.77 13.40
C ILE A 86 6.90 -3.34 12.96
N GLY A 87 5.84 -3.23 12.17
CA GLY A 87 5.41 -1.93 11.68
C GLY A 87 5.70 -1.70 10.20
N ASP A 88 6.33 -2.66 9.53
CA ASP A 88 6.61 -2.55 8.10
C ASP A 88 5.35 -2.43 7.24
N GLY A 89 4.23 -2.93 7.75
CA GLY A 89 2.95 -2.79 7.09
C GLY A 89 2.47 -4.04 6.38
N LYS A 90 1.45 -3.86 5.56
CA LYS A 90 0.80 -4.97 4.86
C LYS A 90 0.40 -4.54 3.46
N ILE A 91 0.27 -5.53 2.60
CA ILE A 91 -0.21 -5.37 1.24
C ILE A 91 -1.53 -6.12 1.12
N PHE A 92 -2.52 -5.46 0.54
CA PHE A 92 -3.82 -6.07 0.25
C PHE A 92 -4.02 -6.09 -1.26
N VAL A 93 -4.48 -7.22 -1.76
CA VAL A 93 -4.75 -7.38 -3.19
C VAL A 93 -6.24 -7.64 -3.34
N LEU A 94 -6.92 -6.74 -4.03
CA LEU A 94 -8.36 -6.79 -4.20
C LEU A 94 -8.71 -6.97 -5.68
N PRO A 95 -9.73 -7.79 -5.98
CA PRO A 95 -10.19 -7.89 -7.36
C PRO A 95 -10.85 -6.57 -7.79
N MET A 96 -10.65 -6.20 -9.05
CA MET A 96 -11.30 -5.06 -9.66
C MET A 96 -12.22 -5.54 -10.77
N ASP A 97 -13.47 -5.13 -10.71
CA ASP A 97 -14.45 -5.50 -11.74
C ASP A 97 -14.28 -4.68 -13.01
N GLU A 98 -13.89 -3.42 -12.85
CA GLU A 98 -13.85 -2.49 -13.96
C GLU A 98 -12.81 -1.41 -13.73
N CYS A 99 -12.22 -0.92 -14.81
CA CYS A 99 -11.38 0.27 -14.82
C CYS A 99 -11.82 1.12 -16.02
N VAL A 100 -12.06 2.38 -15.81
CA VAL A 100 -12.49 3.29 -16.86
C VAL A 100 -11.55 4.48 -16.89
N ARG A 101 -10.96 4.76 -18.04
CA ARG A 101 -10.12 5.95 -18.23
C ARG A 101 -11.04 7.16 -18.47
N ILE A 102 -10.95 8.14 -17.63
CA ILE A 102 -11.86 9.30 -17.70
C ILE A 102 -11.72 10.05 -19.02
N ARG A 103 -10.49 10.25 -19.48
CA ARG A 103 -10.23 11.04 -20.69
C ARG A 103 -10.81 10.41 -21.95
N THR A 104 -10.78 9.09 -22.06
CA THR A 104 -11.15 8.41 -23.30
C THR A 104 -12.40 7.55 -23.19
N GLY A 105 -12.81 7.21 -21.98
CA GLY A 105 -13.90 6.26 -21.76
C GLY A 105 -13.50 4.80 -22.02
N GLU A 106 -12.24 4.53 -22.27
CA GLU A 106 -11.76 3.14 -22.40
C GLU A 106 -12.01 2.36 -21.13
N ARG A 107 -12.28 1.07 -21.28
CA ARG A 107 -12.59 0.19 -20.17
C ARG A 107 -11.69 -1.03 -20.16
N GLY A 108 -11.56 -1.63 -18.98
CA GLY A 108 -10.86 -2.89 -18.78
C GLY A 108 -9.36 -2.74 -18.73
N PRO A 109 -8.61 -3.82 -19.04
CA PRO A 109 -7.15 -3.82 -18.93
C PRO A 109 -6.46 -2.72 -19.72
N ALA A 110 -6.99 -2.35 -20.88
CA ALA A 110 -6.44 -1.26 -21.69
C ALA A 110 -6.52 0.08 -20.98
N ALA A 111 -7.51 0.27 -20.11
CA ALA A 111 -7.68 1.52 -19.36
C ALA A 111 -6.61 1.68 -18.26
N ILE A 112 -6.07 0.59 -17.78
CA ILE A 112 -4.97 0.64 -16.81
C ILE A 112 -3.68 1.07 -17.52
N GLY A 113 -3.47 0.59 -18.71
CA GLY A 113 -2.32 0.95 -19.51
C GLY A 113 -1.18 -0.03 -19.52
#